data_5b242d297b6643feb2432fb37bb2757c
#
_entry.id   5b242d297b6643feb2432fb37bb2757c
#
_cell.length_a   1.000
_cell.length_b   1.000
_cell.length_c   1.000
_cell.angle_alpha   90.00
_cell.angle_beta   90.00
_cell.angle_gamma   90.00
#
_symmetry.space_group_name_H-M   'P 1'
#
loop_
_entity.id
_entity.type
_entity.pdbx_description
1 polymer ?
#
loop_
_entity_poly.entity_id
_entity_poly.type
_entity_poly.pdbx_seq_one_letter_code
_entity_poly.pdbx_strand_id
1 'polypeptide(L)'
;MNALNMIARFLICVAAVALPLTATGQDDVRRTTSVDVLQKVQPAVAVVYAYTQEGRQKGTGSGSVIDPRGYILTAKHVVDQRHIVLLGGRPPLIATLVGTSPEFDVAILRMGKAAFERPGSPVHPRAALPPDYIQLGVDSELRMGETIFNIGSPGGRGIVASRGIVSATAFTGVNPLSIALQSSTAFDEMIQFDAASNPGNSGGPLINLLGQQVGMTVSGIHTEEGIHFALPTKTLRHSIPEIMCSELRQRYVSGVTIDPQLASVTISNVAPESPAFEAGLQVGDQVLSIDGRKLRDPIDWAFAQADWKPEQSVSLTVQRGAEPLDVEFKLARRERQPSVECKSPQPGLLCQYASYDPRIPAPIDDKDRPSDPPMTISVVKARPEGVKPEDHYELSIHGLLKIEQPGRYRLGLTSDDGSRLYMHDHLVLDNNGNHAPLLRTGWVDLDAGFHPLRIEYYEDQGEQVLEFQMAKDDEPLQSVTAGALFHEGETDDDATPEHVDAE
;
A
#
# COMPACT_ATOMS: atom_id res chain seq x y z
N MET A 1 -73.33 62.37 -5.14
CA MET A 1 -72.82 61.01 -5.07
C MET A 1 -71.39 61.05 -5.65
N ASN A 2 -70.55 61.35 -4.99
CA ASN A 2 -69.69 61.31 -3.85
C ASN A 2 -68.27 60.92 -4.35
N ALA A 3 -67.48 62.01 -4.37
CA ALA A 3 -66.05 61.98 -4.67
C ALA A 3 -65.15 61.24 -3.65
N LEU A 4 -65.76 60.57 -2.64
CA LEU A 4 -65.05 59.91 -1.52
C LEU A 4 -64.68 58.43 -1.80
N ASN A 5 -65.21 57.82 -2.89
CA ASN A 5 -64.93 56.40 -3.20
C ASN A 5 -63.81 56.15 -4.23
N MET A 6 -63.18 57.23 -4.70
CA MET A 6 -62.12 57.09 -5.69
C MET A 6 -60.70 57.20 -5.07
N ILE A 7 -60.62 57.74 -3.83
CA ILE A 7 -59.32 57.86 -3.10
C ILE A 7 -58.98 56.59 -2.31
N ALA A 8 -59.99 55.75 -1.97
CA ALA A 8 -59.76 54.49 -1.24
C ALA A 8 -59.24 53.33 -2.11
N ARG A 9 -59.23 53.45 -3.45
CA ARG A 9 -58.72 52.40 -4.36
C ARG A 9 -57.33 52.67 -4.89
N PHE A 10 -56.70 53.81 -4.60
CA PHE A 10 -55.35 54.15 -5.05
C PHE A 10 -54.30 54.02 -3.95
N LEU A 11 -54.69 53.70 -2.72
CA LEU A 11 -53.78 53.53 -1.57
C LEU A 11 -53.48 52.08 -1.18
N ILE A 12 -53.93 51.10 -1.98
CA ILE A 12 -53.66 49.66 -1.74
C ILE A 12 -52.58 49.08 -2.70
N CYS A 13 -52.03 49.87 -3.65
CA CYS A 13 -51.02 49.37 -4.58
C CYS A 13 -49.60 49.85 -4.39
N VAL A 14 -49.23 50.48 -3.27
CA VAL A 14 -47.85 50.93 -3.03
C VAL A 14 -47.29 50.39 -1.70
N ALA A 15 -47.94 49.41 -1.06
CA ALA A 15 -47.40 48.67 0.09
C ALA A 15 -47.01 47.25 -0.31
N ALA A 16 -46.39 47.09 -1.48
CA ALA A 16 -45.77 45.83 -1.85
C ALA A 16 -44.28 46.06 -2.15
N VAL A 17 -43.50 45.40 -1.35
CA VAL A 17 -42.13 44.93 -1.62
C VAL A 17 -41.03 45.97 -1.42
N ALA A 18 -40.81 46.36 -0.18
CA ALA A 18 -39.45 46.42 0.30
C ALA A 18 -39.16 45.03 0.95
N LEU A 19 -39.01 43.99 0.13
CA LEU A 19 -38.24 42.80 0.55
C LEU A 19 -36.81 43.26 0.81
N PRO A 20 -36.25 42.94 1.97
CA PRO A 20 -34.83 43.15 2.14
C PRO A 20 -34.15 42.37 1.01
N LEU A 21 -33.41 43.04 0.15
CA LEU A 21 -32.36 42.42 -0.63
C LEU A 21 -31.38 41.82 0.37
N THR A 22 -31.72 40.60 0.83
CA THR A 22 -30.77 39.79 1.54
C THR A 22 -29.58 39.58 0.60
N ALA A 23 -28.38 39.69 1.14
CA ALA A 23 -27.10 39.59 0.48
C ALA A 23 -26.81 38.21 -0.15
N THR A 24 -27.84 37.47 -0.60
CA THR A 24 -27.75 36.14 -1.22
C THR A 24 -27.27 36.20 -2.66
N GLY A 25 -27.34 37.33 -3.33
CA GLY A 25 -26.93 37.41 -4.74
C GLY A 25 -25.42 37.54 -4.99
N GLN A 26 -24.63 38.00 -4.01
CA GLN A 26 -23.17 38.13 -4.19
C GLN A 26 -22.43 36.82 -3.90
N ASP A 27 -22.93 35.94 -3.06
CA ASP A 27 -22.35 34.64 -2.78
C ASP A 27 -22.55 33.66 -3.97
N ASP A 28 -23.70 33.72 -4.65
CA ASP A 28 -24.00 32.86 -5.79
C ASP A 28 -23.05 33.10 -7.00
N VAL A 29 -22.65 34.35 -7.25
CA VAL A 29 -21.75 34.68 -8.38
C VAL A 29 -20.31 34.17 -8.14
N ARG A 30 -19.87 34.03 -6.90
CA ARG A 30 -18.55 33.53 -6.53
C ARG A 30 -18.51 32.02 -6.40
N ARG A 31 -19.65 31.37 -6.28
CA ARG A 31 -19.79 29.95 -6.05
C ARG A 31 -19.72 29.20 -7.39
N THR A 32 -18.55 28.67 -7.71
CA THR A 32 -18.31 27.81 -8.86
C THR A 32 -18.11 26.38 -8.39
N THR A 33 -18.26 25.40 -9.30
CA THR A 33 -17.94 23.98 -9.00
C THR A 33 -16.57 23.83 -8.35
N SER A 34 -15.57 24.58 -8.81
CA SER A 34 -14.22 24.58 -8.23
C SER A 34 -14.20 25.00 -6.76
N VAL A 35 -14.97 26.06 -6.41
CA VAL A 35 -15.06 26.55 -5.02
C VAL A 35 -15.74 25.50 -4.15
N ASP A 36 -16.84 24.91 -4.61
CA ASP A 36 -17.58 23.89 -3.83
C ASP A 36 -16.72 22.65 -3.59
N VAL A 37 -16.01 22.16 -4.61
CA VAL A 37 -15.07 21.03 -4.49
C VAL A 37 -13.98 21.34 -3.48
N LEU A 38 -13.30 22.47 -3.61
CA LEU A 38 -12.20 22.84 -2.72
C LEU A 38 -12.66 23.03 -1.27
N GLN A 39 -13.81 23.67 -1.04
CA GLN A 39 -14.38 23.81 0.30
C GLN A 39 -14.71 22.45 0.95
N LYS A 40 -15.16 21.48 0.16
CA LYS A 40 -15.47 20.13 0.62
C LYS A 40 -14.22 19.34 1.00
N VAL A 41 -13.14 19.39 0.18
CA VAL A 41 -11.99 18.52 0.34
C VAL A 41 -10.87 19.11 1.20
N GLN A 42 -10.71 20.45 1.23
CA GLN A 42 -9.64 21.13 1.97
C GLN A 42 -9.54 20.72 3.45
N PRO A 43 -10.64 20.54 4.22
CA PRO A 43 -10.54 20.12 5.62
C PRO A 43 -9.90 18.75 5.83
N ALA A 44 -9.87 17.89 4.80
CA ALA A 44 -9.28 16.57 4.83
C ALA A 44 -7.83 16.54 4.31
N VAL A 45 -7.29 17.69 3.86
CA VAL A 45 -5.88 17.76 3.44
C VAL A 45 -5.00 18.11 4.63
N ALA A 46 -3.94 17.35 4.81
CA ALA A 46 -3.02 17.43 5.94
C ALA A 46 -1.68 18.05 5.54
N VAL A 47 -1.10 18.87 6.42
CA VAL A 47 0.34 19.15 6.40
C VAL A 47 1.02 18.12 7.29
N VAL A 48 2.03 17.43 6.78
CA VAL A 48 2.78 16.39 7.49
C VAL A 48 4.18 16.91 7.79
N TYR A 49 4.53 17.01 9.07
CA TYR A 49 5.90 17.29 9.52
C TYR A 49 6.53 16.00 10.04
N ALA A 50 7.66 15.62 9.47
CA ALA A 50 8.41 14.45 9.86
C ALA A 50 9.64 14.85 10.70
N TYR A 51 9.89 14.07 11.75
CA TYR A 51 10.98 14.28 12.70
C TYR A 51 11.74 12.99 12.91
N THR A 52 13.07 13.09 13.08
CA THR A 52 13.92 11.98 13.53
C THR A 52 13.60 11.58 14.96
N GLN A 53 14.17 10.49 15.43
CA GLN A 53 14.01 10.02 16.82
C GLN A 53 14.51 11.07 17.84
N GLU A 54 15.55 11.83 17.51
CA GLU A 54 16.12 12.92 18.31
C GLU A 54 15.30 14.21 18.26
N GLY A 55 14.20 14.25 17.50
CA GLY A 55 13.31 15.38 17.40
C GLY A 55 13.76 16.48 16.42
N ARG A 56 14.72 16.20 15.53
CA ARG A 56 15.09 17.12 14.45
C ARG A 56 14.10 17.00 13.32
N GLN A 57 13.60 18.12 12.81
CA GLN A 57 12.73 18.11 11.63
C GLN A 57 13.52 17.64 10.40
N LYS A 58 13.07 16.56 9.76
CA LYS A 58 13.64 16.00 8.55
C LYS A 58 13.03 16.64 7.29
N GLY A 59 11.72 16.84 7.31
CA GLY A 59 11.02 17.35 6.14
C GLY A 59 9.58 17.76 6.45
N THR A 60 8.93 18.25 5.40
CA THR A 60 7.52 18.61 5.38
C THR A 60 6.92 18.16 4.07
N GLY A 61 5.75 17.59 4.13
CA GLY A 61 4.96 17.20 2.98
C GLY A 61 3.48 17.41 3.22
N SER A 62 2.68 16.83 2.38
CA SER A 62 1.24 16.85 2.43
C SER A 62 0.67 15.44 2.58
N GLY A 63 -0.60 15.35 2.92
CA GLY A 63 -1.34 14.10 2.95
C GLY A 63 -2.83 14.35 2.79
N SER A 64 -3.58 13.29 2.62
CA SER A 64 -5.05 13.30 2.59
C SER A 64 -5.61 12.31 3.59
N VAL A 65 -6.58 12.75 4.38
CA VAL A 65 -7.39 11.83 5.18
C VAL A 65 -8.30 11.07 4.22
N ILE A 66 -8.16 9.75 4.17
CA ILE A 66 -8.90 8.88 3.24
C ILE A 66 -9.94 8.00 3.93
N ASP A 67 -9.97 8.01 5.27
CA ASP A 67 -10.94 7.25 6.05
C ASP A 67 -11.35 8.03 7.32
N PRO A 68 -12.63 7.97 7.73
CA PRO A 68 -13.14 8.71 8.90
C PRO A 68 -12.52 8.28 10.24
N ARG A 69 -11.77 7.16 10.30
CA ARG A 69 -10.97 6.75 11.47
C ARG A 69 -9.64 7.48 11.59
N GLY A 70 -9.34 8.40 10.63
CA GLY A 70 -8.16 9.25 10.65
C GLY A 70 -6.92 8.60 10.02
N TYR A 71 -7.10 7.71 9.03
CA TYR A 71 -5.99 7.25 8.21
C TYR A 71 -5.63 8.30 7.16
N ILE A 72 -4.35 8.64 7.11
CA ILE A 72 -3.79 9.66 6.21
C ILE A 72 -2.88 8.96 5.21
N LEU A 73 -3.17 9.16 3.93
CA LEU A 73 -2.32 8.79 2.83
C LEU A 73 -1.29 9.89 2.59
N THR A 74 -0.02 9.53 2.44
CA THR A 74 1.09 10.45 2.12
C THR A 74 2.20 9.72 1.37
N ALA A 75 3.22 10.45 0.89
CA ALA A 75 4.38 9.84 0.24
C ALA A 75 5.35 9.23 1.27
N LYS A 76 5.99 8.10 0.92
CA LYS A 76 6.95 7.40 1.78
C LYS A 76 8.16 8.26 2.12
N HIS A 77 8.69 9.04 1.15
CA HIS A 77 9.83 9.93 1.39
C HIS A 77 9.52 11.09 2.36
N VAL A 78 8.23 11.39 2.63
CA VAL A 78 7.78 12.42 3.58
C VAL A 78 7.85 11.93 5.02
N VAL A 79 7.76 10.61 5.28
CA VAL A 79 7.68 10.06 6.63
C VAL A 79 9.04 9.75 7.25
N ASP A 80 9.09 9.66 8.58
CA ASP A 80 10.23 9.25 9.38
C ASP A 80 9.76 8.58 10.69
N GLN A 81 10.40 8.84 11.82
CA GLN A 81 10.12 8.20 13.11
C GLN A 81 8.94 8.83 13.86
N ARG A 82 8.78 10.14 13.75
CA ARG A 82 7.72 10.90 14.46
C ARG A 82 7.04 11.87 13.50
N HIS A 83 5.73 12.01 13.67
CA HIS A 83 4.94 12.86 12.78
C HIS A 83 4.03 13.78 13.58
N ILE A 84 3.98 15.05 13.18
CA ILE A 84 2.97 16.02 13.59
C ILE A 84 2.17 16.39 12.34
N VAL A 85 0.85 16.32 12.47
CA VAL A 85 -0.07 16.58 11.38
C VAL A 85 -0.94 17.80 11.72
N LEU A 86 -1.05 18.71 10.76
CA LEU A 86 -1.99 19.83 10.84
C LEU A 86 -3.15 19.60 9.88
N LEU A 87 -4.35 19.66 10.39
CA LEU A 87 -5.61 19.61 9.64
C LEU A 87 -6.43 20.87 9.89
N GLY A 88 -7.12 21.35 8.89
CA GLY A 88 -7.93 22.56 8.98
C GLY A 88 -8.87 22.58 10.18
N GLY A 89 -8.74 23.62 11.04
CA GLY A 89 -9.56 23.82 12.22
C GLY A 89 -9.38 22.81 13.35
N ARG A 90 -8.30 22.02 13.36
CA ARG A 90 -7.92 21.08 14.44
C ARG A 90 -6.63 21.53 15.11
N PRO A 91 -6.40 21.19 16.39
CA PRO A 91 -5.07 21.33 16.98
C PRO A 91 -4.06 20.44 16.27
N PRO A 92 -2.75 20.74 16.33
CA PRO A 92 -1.72 19.82 15.84
C PRO A 92 -1.87 18.43 16.47
N LEU A 93 -1.82 17.39 15.68
CA LEU A 93 -2.01 16.00 16.10
C LEU A 93 -0.72 15.20 15.95
N ILE A 94 -0.44 14.31 16.89
CA ILE A 94 0.57 13.27 16.68
C ILE A 94 -0.04 12.24 15.75
N ALA A 95 0.72 11.82 14.72
CA ALA A 95 0.33 10.72 13.87
C ALA A 95 1.36 9.59 14.01
N THR A 96 0.87 8.36 14.00
CA THR A 96 1.68 7.15 14.05
C THR A 96 1.81 6.57 12.64
N LEU A 97 3.01 6.18 12.25
CA LEU A 97 3.22 5.45 11.00
C LEU A 97 2.55 4.07 11.12
N VAL A 98 1.63 3.78 10.20
CA VAL A 98 1.04 2.44 10.06
C VAL A 98 1.97 1.55 9.26
N GLY A 99 2.54 2.07 8.17
CA GLY A 99 3.51 1.39 7.34
C GLY A 99 3.73 2.13 6.03
N THR A 100 4.67 1.58 5.24
CA THR A 100 5.04 2.10 3.92
C THR A 100 4.96 0.97 2.90
N SER A 101 4.64 1.30 1.65
CA SER A 101 4.79 0.34 0.56
C SER A 101 6.28 0.08 0.29
N PRO A 102 6.68 -1.17 0.08
CA PRO A 102 8.04 -1.48 -0.34
C PRO A 102 8.30 -1.05 -1.79
N GLU A 103 7.30 -1.19 -2.65
CA GLU A 103 7.41 -1.00 -4.09
C GLU A 103 7.18 0.44 -4.51
N PHE A 104 6.27 1.15 -3.83
CA PHE A 104 5.84 2.49 -4.23
C PHE A 104 6.16 3.55 -3.16
N ASP A 105 6.22 4.79 -3.58
CA ASP A 105 6.42 5.94 -2.69
C ASP A 105 5.12 6.28 -1.91
N VAL A 106 4.57 5.30 -1.19
CA VAL A 106 3.29 5.38 -0.46
C VAL A 106 3.50 5.05 1.00
N ALA A 107 2.88 5.85 1.89
CA ALA A 107 2.83 5.62 3.33
C ALA A 107 1.44 5.90 3.88
N ILE A 108 1.08 5.20 4.95
CA ILE A 108 -0.14 5.43 5.72
C ILE A 108 0.23 5.85 7.14
N LEU A 109 -0.33 6.99 7.57
CA LEU A 109 -0.28 7.44 8.95
C LEU A 109 -1.67 7.28 9.59
N ARG A 110 -1.72 7.08 10.91
CA ARG A 110 -2.96 7.12 11.69
C ARG A 110 -2.92 8.29 12.65
N MET A 111 -3.95 9.13 12.62
CA MET A 111 -4.12 10.25 13.54
C MET A 111 -4.25 9.76 14.98
N GLY A 112 -3.52 10.40 15.89
CA GLY A 112 -3.55 10.15 17.31
C GLY A 112 -4.05 11.36 18.11
N LYS A 113 -3.50 11.51 19.30
CA LYS A 113 -3.84 12.60 20.23
C LYS A 113 -3.29 13.96 19.78
N ALA A 114 -3.84 15.04 20.34
CA ALA A 114 -3.28 16.37 20.16
C ALA A 114 -1.81 16.43 20.64
N ALA A 115 -0.95 17.03 19.83
CA ALA A 115 0.50 17.03 20.05
C ALA A 115 0.94 17.87 21.27
N PHE A 116 0.12 18.85 21.67
CA PHE A 116 0.45 19.86 22.70
C PHE A 116 -0.66 20.02 23.73
N GLU A 117 -1.32 18.94 24.14
CA GLU A 117 -2.26 19.00 25.25
C GLU A 117 -1.54 19.25 26.56
N ARG A 118 -1.89 20.36 27.24
CA ARG A 118 -1.48 20.58 28.63
C ARG A 118 -2.45 19.80 29.55
N PRO A 119 -1.96 19.13 30.60
CA PRO A 119 -2.82 18.51 31.58
C PRO A 119 -3.85 19.51 32.12
N GLY A 120 -5.14 19.15 32.04
CA GLY A 120 -6.24 20.02 32.48
C GLY A 120 -6.75 21.04 31.46
N SER A 121 -6.18 21.10 30.26
CA SER A 121 -6.77 21.94 29.19
C SER A 121 -8.09 21.32 28.68
N PRO A 122 -9.08 22.13 28.35
CA PRO A 122 -10.32 21.65 27.76
C PRO A 122 -9.98 21.00 26.38
N VAL A 123 -10.54 19.82 26.12
CA VAL A 123 -10.39 19.13 24.82
C VAL A 123 -10.97 20.04 23.74
N HIS A 124 -10.18 20.27 22.69
CA HIS A 124 -10.65 21.05 21.54
C HIS A 124 -11.88 20.36 20.91
N PRO A 125 -13.04 21.05 20.73
CA PRO A 125 -14.28 20.41 20.28
C PRO A 125 -14.15 19.54 19.02
N ARG A 126 -13.31 19.96 18.06
CA ARG A 126 -13.06 19.20 16.83
C ARG A 126 -12.08 18.04 17.00
N ALA A 127 -11.33 17.95 18.09
CA ALA A 127 -10.42 16.81 18.31
C ALA A 127 -11.18 15.50 18.56
N ALA A 128 -12.40 15.59 19.10
CA ALA A 128 -13.25 14.43 19.39
C ALA A 128 -14.14 13.98 18.22
N LEU A 129 -14.27 14.80 17.16
CA LEU A 129 -15.11 14.48 16.00
C LEU A 129 -14.30 13.67 14.98
N PRO A 130 -14.94 12.75 14.23
CA PRO A 130 -14.32 12.13 13.06
C PRO A 130 -13.79 13.20 12.11
N PRO A 131 -12.63 13.00 11.47
CA PRO A 131 -12.14 13.93 10.45
C PRO A 131 -13.01 13.89 9.20
N ASP A 132 -13.04 15.00 8.46
CA ASP A 132 -13.45 14.97 7.07
C ASP A 132 -12.46 14.09 6.31
N TYR A 133 -12.91 13.42 5.24
CA TYR A 133 -12.09 12.53 4.44
C TYR A 133 -12.40 12.66 2.95
N ILE A 134 -11.45 12.28 2.12
CA ILE A 134 -11.54 12.28 0.66
C ILE A 134 -11.66 10.84 0.18
N GLN A 135 -12.63 10.58 -0.66
CA GLN A 135 -12.80 9.28 -1.30
C GLN A 135 -11.80 9.12 -2.45
N LEU A 136 -11.20 7.95 -2.57
CA LEU A 136 -10.39 7.60 -3.74
C LEU A 136 -11.30 7.37 -4.95
N GLY A 137 -10.95 8.01 -6.06
CA GLY A 137 -11.60 7.81 -7.35
C GLY A 137 -11.27 6.46 -7.99
N VAL A 138 -11.76 6.27 -9.21
CA VAL A 138 -11.49 5.09 -10.06
C VAL A 138 -10.71 5.55 -11.28
N ASP A 139 -9.51 4.99 -11.50
CA ASP A 139 -8.58 5.43 -12.54
C ASP A 139 -9.12 5.24 -13.97
N SER A 140 -9.94 4.19 -14.16
CA SER A 140 -10.52 3.89 -15.47
C SER A 140 -11.43 5.01 -16.02
N GLU A 141 -11.81 5.97 -15.17
CA GLU A 141 -12.64 7.11 -15.52
C GLU A 141 -11.82 8.38 -15.82
N LEU A 142 -10.53 8.42 -15.46
CA LEU A 142 -9.67 9.60 -15.64
C LEU A 142 -9.31 9.80 -17.13
N ARG A 143 -9.42 11.04 -17.60
CA ARG A 143 -9.21 11.38 -19.02
C ARG A 143 -8.20 12.52 -19.18
N MET A 144 -7.41 12.46 -20.22
CA MET A 144 -6.55 13.59 -20.64
C MET A 144 -7.42 14.83 -20.92
N GLY A 145 -6.99 15.98 -20.41
CA GLY A 145 -7.75 17.24 -20.48
C GLY A 145 -8.73 17.45 -19.33
N GLU A 146 -8.95 16.46 -18.47
CA GLU A 146 -9.81 16.59 -17.29
C GLU A 146 -9.23 17.61 -16.30
N THR A 147 -10.09 18.50 -15.79
CA THR A 147 -9.68 19.48 -14.76
C THR A 147 -9.38 18.80 -13.45
N ILE A 148 -8.22 19.13 -12.87
CA ILE A 148 -7.79 18.65 -11.56
C ILE A 148 -7.30 19.80 -10.67
N PHE A 149 -7.27 19.52 -9.37
CA PHE A 149 -6.66 20.37 -8.35
C PHE A 149 -5.53 19.60 -7.66
N ASN A 150 -4.33 20.16 -7.70
CA ASN A 150 -3.22 19.72 -6.87
C ASN A 150 -3.29 20.48 -5.54
N ILE A 151 -3.50 19.77 -4.42
CA ILE A 151 -3.70 20.39 -3.12
C ILE A 151 -2.61 19.92 -2.16
N GLY A 152 -1.92 20.88 -1.53
CA GLY A 152 -0.84 20.56 -0.62
C GLY A 152 -0.33 21.78 0.14
N SER A 153 0.82 21.64 0.77
CA SER A 153 1.43 22.69 1.61
C SER A 153 2.85 22.99 1.20
N PRO A 154 3.05 23.80 0.15
CA PRO A 154 4.40 24.20 -0.28
C PRO A 154 5.20 24.81 0.86
N GLY A 155 6.35 24.21 1.18
CA GLY A 155 7.22 24.66 2.27
C GLY A 155 6.57 24.61 3.68
N GLY A 156 5.48 23.87 3.87
CA GLY A 156 4.81 23.76 5.18
C GLY A 156 4.05 25.01 5.64
N ARG A 157 3.74 25.94 4.73
CA ARG A 157 3.21 27.28 5.07
C ARG A 157 1.69 27.38 5.04
N GLY A 158 0.99 26.26 4.98
CA GLY A 158 -0.48 26.18 4.90
C GLY A 158 -0.94 25.52 3.61
N ILE A 159 -2.19 25.10 3.59
CA ILE A 159 -2.78 24.41 2.45
C ILE A 159 -3.10 25.38 1.32
N VAL A 160 -2.60 25.08 0.13
CA VAL A 160 -2.91 25.79 -1.11
C VAL A 160 -3.44 24.79 -2.14
N ALA A 161 -4.21 25.29 -3.09
CA ALA A 161 -4.73 24.54 -4.22
C ALA A 161 -4.31 25.22 -5.53
N SER A 162 -3.76 24.46 -6.46
CA SER A 162 -3.52 24.88 -7.84
C SER A 162 -4.39 24.08 -8.79
N ARG A 163 -4.95 24.76 -9.80
CA ARG A 163 -5.81 24.16 -10.83
C ARG A 163 -4.99 23.88 -12.06
N GLY A 164 -5.24 22.75 -12.70
CA GLY A 164 -4.67 22.35 -13.99
C GLY A 164 -5.51 21.29 -14.65
N ILE A 165 -4.89 20.58 -15.60
CA ILE A 165 -5.49 19.43 -16.29
C ILE A 165 -4.60 18.19 -16.18
N VAL A 166 -5.20 17.04 -16.42
CA VAL A 166 -4.47 15.80 -16.70
C VAL A 166 -3.81 15.93 -18.08
N SER A 167 -2.49 15.90 -18.13
CA SER A 167 -1.71 15.98 -19.37
C SER A 167 -1.51 14.60 -20.01
N ALA A 168 -1.36 13.54 -19.18
CA ALA A 168 -1.36 12.13 -19.61
C ALA A 168 -1.85 11.23 -18.47
N THR A 169 -2.53 10.13 -18.80
CA THR A 169 -3.09 9.18 -17.82
C THR A 169 -2.18 8.00 -17.53
N ALA A 170 -1.24 7.71 -18.44
CA ALA A 170 -0.25 6.66 -18.30
C ALA A 170 1.06 7.15 -18.93
N PHE A 171 1.98 7.61 -18.12
CA PHE A 171 3.32 7.98 -18.57
C PHE A 171 4.26 6.79 -18.30
N THR A 172 4.62 6.09 -19.37
CA THR A 172 5.62 5.02 -19.39
C THR A 172 6.94 5.60 -19.90
N GLY A 173 7.76 6.12 -19.05
CA GLY A 173 9.07 6.66 -19.40
C GLY A 173 10.06 6.47 -18.26
N VAL A 174 11.35 6.67 -18.55
CA VAL A 174 12.37 6.71 -17.49
C VAL A 174 11.98 7.83 -16.52
N ASN A 175 11.46 7.43 -15.37
CA ASN A 175 11.00 8.39 -14.38
C ASN A 175 12.23 9.05 -13.72
N PRO A 176 12.37 10.39 -13.82
CA PRO A 176 13.44 11.08 -13.11
C PRO A 176 13.41 10.89 -11.59
N LEU A 177 12.25 10.53 -11.04
CA LEU A 177 12.10 10.21 -9.63
C LEU A 177 12.74 8.85 -9.30
N SER A 178 12.67 7.85 -10.18
CA SER A 178 13.36 6.57 -10.00
C SER A 178 14.89 6.78 -9.96
N ILE A 179 15.39 7.68 -10.79
CA ILE A 179 16.81 8.09 -10.77
C ILE A 179 17.15 8.84 -9.47
N ALA A 180 16.30 9.78 -9.05
CA ALA A 180 16.53 10.59 -7.85
C ALA A 180 16.42 9.80 -6.54
N LEU A 181 15.53 8.79 -6.49
CA LEU A 181 15.31 7.94 -5.31
C LEU A 181 16.15 6.66 -5.34
N GLN A 182 16.97 6.44 -6.37
CA GLN A 182 17.72 5.19 -6.60
C GLN A 182 16.80 3.95 -6.49
N SER A 183 15.55 4.11 -6.87
CA SER A 183 14.53 3.06 -6.85
C SER A 183 14.49 2.39 -8.21
N SER A 184 14.77 1.10 -8.25
CA SER A 184 14.69 0.26 -9.44
C SER A 184 13.24 -0.04 -9.88
N THR A 185 12.26 0.44 -9.14
CA THR A 185 10.85 0.21 -9.48
C THR A 185 10.48 1.03 -10.71
N ALA A 186 10.27 0.34 -11.82
CA ALA A 186 9.61 0.92 -12.98
C ALA A 186 8.20 1.37 -12.55
N PHE A 187 7.99 2.67 -12.46
CA PHE A 187 6.64 3.22 -12.29
C PHE A 187 5.94 3.08 -13.63
N ASP A 188 5.28 1.95 -13.85
CA ASP A 188 4.70 1.60 -15.13
C ASP A 188 3.63 2.58 -15.60
N GLU A 189 3.00 3.32 -14.69
CA GLU A 189 1.96 4.27 -15.05
C GLU A 189 1.92 5.43 -14.04
N MET A 190 2.25 6.65 -14.47
CA MET A 190 2.04 7.85 -13.67
C MET A 190 1.08 8.81 -14.35
N ILE A 191 0.30 9.54 -13.58
CA ILE A 191 -0.50 10.65 -14.08
C ILE A 191 0.43 11.85 -14.25
N GLN A 192 0.55 12.37 -15.48
CA GLN A 192 1.18 13.67 -15.72
C GLN A 192 0.14 14.77 -15.68
N PHE A 193 0.45 15.91 -15.05
CA PHE A 193 -0.45 17.07 -14.93
C PHE A 193 0.34 18.39 -14.95
N ASP A 194 -0.37 19.49 -15.25
CA ASP A 194 0.22 20.85 -15.40
C ASP A 194 -0.11 21.82 -14.27
N ALA A 195 -0.93 21.42 -13.28
CA ALA A 195 -1.19 22.24 -12.11
C ALA A 195 0.12 22.49 -11.32
N ALA A 196 0.36 23.72 -10.89
CA ALA A 196 1.59 24.07 -10.18
C ALA A 196 1.87 23.13 -8.99
N SER A 197 3.10 22.62 -8.90
CA SER A 197 3.56 21.76 -7.84
C SER A 197 4.95 22.19 -7.38
N ASN A 198 5.16 22.22 -6.04
CA ASN A 198 6.41 22.64 -5.43
C ASN A 198 6.77 21.70 -4.27
N PRO A 199 8.03 21.72 -3.78
CA PRO A 199 8.43 20.98 -2.58
C PRO A 199 7.48 21.25 -1.41
N GLY A 200 6.92 20.17 -0.85
CA GLY A 200 5.88 20.21 0.17
C GLY A 200 4.49 19.80 -0.33
N ASN A 201 4.26 19.75 -1.66
CA ASN A 201 3.04 19.15 -2.21
C ASN A 201 3.10 17.60 -2.24
N SER A 202 4.28 17.01 -2.14
CA SER A 202 4.49 15.56 -2.08
C SER A 202 3.59 14.90 -1.04
N GLY A 203 2.89 13.84 -1.43
CA GLY A 203 1.90 13.13 -0.61
C GLY A 203 0.50 13.78 -0.62
N GLY A 204 0.36 14.99 -1.18
CA GLY A 204 -0.93 15.68 -1.30
C GLY A 204 -1.83 15.09 -2.37
N PRO A 205 -3.15 15.26 -2.24
CA PRO A 205 -4.11 14.70 -3.19
C PRO A 205 -4.18 15.48 -4.50
N LEU A 206 -4.30 14.74 -5.60
CA LEU A 206 -4.77 15.23 -6.89
C LEU A 206 -6.28 14.98 -6.96
N ILE A 207 -7.09 16.04 -7.07
CA ILE A 207 -8.56 16.00 -6.92
C ILE A 207 -9.25 16.33 -8.24
N ASN A 208 -10.25 15.55 -8.63
CA ASN A 208 -11.11 15.84 -9.78
C ASN A 208 -12.30 16.77 -9.41
N LEU A 209 -13.10 17.14 -10.40
CA LEU A 209 -14.29 17.99 -10.19
C LEU A 209 -15.44 17.32 -9.42
N LEU A 210 -15.37 16.02 -9.16
CA LEU A 210 -16.30 15.30 -8.28
C LEU A 210 -15.87 15.35 -6.81
N GLY A 211 -14.69 15.90 -6.51
CA GLY A 211 -14.11 15.91 -5.17
C GLY A 211 -13.52 14.57 -4.75
N GLN A 212 -13.17 13.74 -5.70
CA GLN A 212 -12.49 12.47 -5.49
C GLN A 212 -10.99 12.62 -5.69
N GLN A 213 -10.19 11.90 -4.92
CA GLN A 213 -8.76 11.81 -5.13
C GLN A 213 -8.48 10.82 -6.27
N VAL A 214 -7.92 11.32 -7.37
CA VAL A 214 -7.54 10.53 -8.56
C VAL A 214 -6.07 10.18 -8.59
N GLY A 215 -5.26 10.79 -7.73
CA GLY A 215 -3.85 10.48 -7.58
C GLY A 215 -3.25 11.09 -6.32
N MET A 216 -2.00 10.75 -6.05
CA MET A 216 -1.19 11.33 -4.99
C MET A 216 0.04 11.98 -5.62
N THR A 217 0.21 13.28 -5.40
CA THR A 217 1.32 14.05 -5.95
C THR A 217 2.65 13.52 -5.39
N VAL A 218 3.55 13.18 -6.28
CA VAL A 218 4.97 12.92 -5.99
C VAL A 218 5.78 14.09 -6.56
N SER A 219 6.95 14.40 -5.99
CA SER A 219 7.72 15.56 -6.38
C SER A 219 8.03 15.52 -7.87
N GLY A 220 7.78 16.64 -8.58
CA GLY A 220 8.03 16.74 -10.01
C GLY A 220 9.51 16.92 -10.36
N ILE A 221 9.80 16.89 -11.65
CA ILE A 221 11.09 17.31 -12.21
C ILE A 221 11.18 18.83 -12.07
N HIS A 222 12.02 19.30 -11.18
CA HIS A 222 12.15 20.76 -10.90
C HIS A 222 12.70 21.60 -12.05
N THR A 223 13.07 20.99 -13.18
CA THR A 223 13.72 21.66 -14.32
C THR A 223 12.75 22.04 -15.44
N GLU A 224 11.49 21.55 -15.41
CA GLU A 224 10.53 21.79 -16.47
C GLU A 224 9.21 22.35 -15.91
N GLU A 225 8.77 23.50 -16.39
CA GLU A 225 7.51 24.11 -16.00
C GLU A 225 6.32 23.32 -16.57
N GLY A 226 5.29 23.08 -15.75
CA GLY A 226 4.06 22.43 -16.18
C GLY A 226 4.16 20.91 -16.37
N ILE A 227 5.23 20.28 -15.91
CA ILE A 227 5.39 18.82 -15.92
C ILE A 227 5.51 18.30 -14.49
N HIS A 228 4.42 17.75 -13.98
CA HIS A 228 4.33 17.18 -12.64
C HIS A 228 3.69 15.79 -12.70
N PHE A 229 3.98 14.97 -11.71
CA PHE A 229 3.55 13.59 -11.67
C PHE A 229 2.80 13.23 -10.38
N ALA A 230 1.84 12.32 -10.51
CA ALA A 230 1.12 11.73 -9.39
C ALA A 230 1.02 10.21 -9.56
N LEU A 231 1.11 9.49 -8.45
CA LEU A 231 0.77 8.06 -8.41
C LEU A 231 -0.74 7.92 -8.61
N PRO A 232 -1.20 7.08 -9.55
CA PRO A 232 -2.62 6.89 -9.83
C PRO A 232 -3.33 6.14 -8.70
N THR A 233 -4.65 6.27 -8.59
CA THR A 233 -5.43 5.56 -7.57
C THR A 233 -5.34 4.05 -7.69
N LYS A 234 -5.09 3.48 -8.87
CA LYS A 234 -4.80 2.04 -9.06
C LYS A 234 -3.63 1.59 -8.18
N THR A 235 -2.50 2.31 -8.23
CA THR A 235 -1.32 2.05 -7.39
C THR A 235 -1.63 2.24 -5.91
N LEU A 236 -2.36 3.30 -5.55
CA LEU A 236 -2.75 3.57 -4.15
C LEU A 236 -3.66 2.46 -3.60
N ARG A 237 -4.63 1.98 -4.41
CA ARG A 237 -5.54 0.89 -4.05
C ARG A 237 -4.82 -0.44 -3.88
N HIS A 238 -3.77 -0.68 -4.66
CA HIS A 238 -2.91 -1.84 -4.48
C HIS A 238 -2.10 -1.75 -3.18
N SER A 239 -1.46 -0.61 -2.93
CA SER A 239 -0.56 -0.40 -1.79
C SER A 239 -1.27 -0.37 -0.43
N ILE A 240 -2.51 0.16 -0.35
CA ILE A 240 -3.19 0.34 0.94
C ILE A 240 -3.44 -0.99 1.67
N PRO A 241 -4.04 -2.03 1.07
CA PRO A 241 -4.24 -3.33 1.74
C PRO A 241 -2.91 -3.98 2.15
N GLU A 242 -1.87 -3.86 1.32
CA GLU A 242 -0.53 -4.36 1.60
C GLU A 242 0.09 -3.68 2.82
N ILE A 243 0.04 -2.35 2.88
CA ILE A 243 0.51 -1.57 4.03
C ILE A 243 -0.28 -1.91 5.29
N MET A 244 -1.60 -2.03 5.19
CA MET A 244 -2.46 -2.37 6.32
C MET A 244 -2.18 -3.76 6.85
N CYS A 245 -2.09 -4.79 5.98
CA CYS A 245 -1.64 -6.14 6.31
C CYS A 245 -2.29 -6.67 7.63
N SER A 246 -3.61 -6.42 7.78
CA SER A 246 -4.29 -6.48 9.08
C SER A 246 -4.29 -7.88 9.70
N GLU A 247 -4.47 -8.94 8.92
CA GLU A 247 -4.43 -10.33 9.41
C GLU A 247 -3.09 -10.69 10.05
N LEU A 248 -1.99 -10.24 9.44
CA LEU A 248 -0.65 -10.47 10.00
C LEU A 248 -0.37 -9.58 11.22
N ARG A 249 -0.72 -8.29 11.15
CA ARG A 249 -0.49 -7.33 12.24
C ARG A 249 -1.26 -7.69 13.50
N GLN A 250 -2.50 -8.11 13.35
CA GLN A 250 -3.41 -8.43 14.45
C GLN A 250 -3.45 -9.94 14.77
N ARG A 251 -2.76 -10.76 13.99
CA ARG A 251 -2.63 -12.21 14.17
C ARG A 251 -3.98 -12.94 14.19
N TYR A 252 -4.83 -12.63 13.24
CA TYR A 252 -6.06 -13.37 12.99
C TYR A 252 -6.07 -13.93 11.56
N VAL A 253 -7.03 -14.82 11.30
CA VAL A 253 -7.34 -15.34 9.98
C VAL A 253 -8.84 -15.18 9.76
N SER A 254 -9.23 -14.52 8.70
CA SER A 254 -10.60 -14.47 8.18
C SER A 254 -10.78 -15.46 7.02
N GLY A 255 -9.80 -15.53 6.15
CA GLY A 255 -9.82 -16.32 4.91
C GLY A 255 -10.49 -15.60 3.75
N VAL A 256 -10.81 -14.30 3.87
CA VAL A 256 -11.46 -13.50 2.81
C VAL A 256 -10.45 -12.60 2.14
N THR A 257 -10.38 -12.66 0.81
CA THR A 257 -9.66 -11.68 -0.01
C THR A 257 -10.64 -10.89 -0.86
N ILE A 258 -10.48 -9.57 -0.89
CA ILE A 258 -11.24 -8.64 -1.72
C ILE A 258 -10.33 -8.12 -2.82
N ASP A 259 -10.85 -8.00 -4.05
CA ASP A 259 -10.13 -7.31 -5.13
C ASP A 259 -10.21 -5.79 -4.92
N PRO A 260 -9.08 -5.12 -4.63
CA PRO A 260 -9.06 -3.69 -4.35
C PRO A 260 -9.31 -2.82 -5.59
N GLN A 261 -9.25 -3.39 -6.80
CA GLN A 261 -9.43 -2.67 -8.06
C GLN A 261 -10.89 -2.58 -8.52
N LEU A 262 -11.77 -3.38 -7.94
CA LEU A 262 -13.19 -3.35 -8.28
C LEU A 262 -13.89 -2.13 -7.65
N ALA A 263 -14.98 -1.69 -8.26
CA ALA A 263 -15.81 -0.61 -7.73
C ALA A 263 -16.63 -1.04 -6.50
N SER A 264 -16.93 -2.33 -6.38
CA SER A 264 -17.69 -2.94 -5.28
C SER A 264 -16.81 -3.84 -4.42
N VAL A 265 -17.17 -3.98 -3.14
CA VAL A 265 -16.46 -4.87 -2.20
C VAL A 265 -16.83 -6.31 -2.51
N THR A 266 -16.16 -6.91 -3.47
CA THR A 266 -16.46 -8.26 -3.98
C THR A 266 -15.38 -9.25 -3.53
N ILE A 267 -15.80 -10.38 -2.98
CA ILE A 267 -14.91 -11.46 -2.56
C ILE A 267 -14.26 -12.09 -3.80
N SER A 268 -12.95 -11.97 -3.90
CA SER A 268 -12.14 -12.54 -4.99
C SER A 268 -11.58 -13.92 -4.63
N ASN A 269 -11.40 -14.21 -3.34
CA ASN A 269 -10.97 -15.52 -2.87
C ASN A 269 -11.51 -15.81 -1.47
N VAL A 270 -11.85 -17.09 -1.22
CA VAL A 270 -12.14 -17.63 0.10
C VAL A 270 -11.19 -18.81 0.33
N ALA A 271 -10.30 -18.67 1.30
CA ALA A 271 -9.30 -19.69 1.59
C ALA A 271 -9.98 -20.97 2.10
N PRO A 272 -9.64 -22.15 1.59
CA PRO A 272 -10.16 -23.43 2.10
C PRO A 272 -9.89 -23.58 3.61
N GLU A 273 -10.78 -24.25 4.33
CA GLU A 273 -10.67 -24.53 5.76
C GLU A 273 -10.56 -23.28 6.65
N SER A 274 -10.90 -22.10 6.11
CA SER A 274 -10.90 -20.84 6.85
C SER A 274 -12.24 -20.57 7.52
N PRO A 275 -12.29 -19.68 8.53
CA PRO A 275 -13.55 -19.28 9.16
C PRO A 275 -14.62 -18.80 8.16
N ALA A 276 -14.20 -18.04 7.14
CA ALA A 276 -15.11 -17.57 6.09
C ALA A 276 -15.66 -18.72 5.23
N PHE A 277 -14.81 -19.71 4.91
CA PHE A 277 -15.21 -20.90 4.15
C PHE A 277 -16.23 -21.74 4.94
N GLU A 278 -15.97 -21.99 6.22
CA GLU A 278 -16.88 -22.73 7.12
C GLU A 278 -18.21 -22.00 7.29
N ALA A 279 -18.22 -20.68 7.28
CA ALA A 279 -19.43 -19.86 7.34
C ALA A 279 -20.19 -19.81 6.01
N GLY A 280 -19.66 -20.41 4.93
CA GLY A 280 -20.32 -20.52 3.64
C GLY A 280 -20.19 -19.27 2.76
N LEU A 281 -19.23 -18.37 3.00
CA LEU A 281 -18.89 -17.29 2.08
C LEU A 281 -18.34 -17.87 0.77
N GLN A 282 -18.59 -17.17 -0.34
CA GLN A 282 -18.23 -17.62 -1.69
C GLN A 282 -17.55 -16.50 -2.48
N VAL A 283 -16.71 -16.91 -3.43
CA VAL A 283 -16.17 -15.99 -4.45
C VAL A 283 -17.34 -15.39 -5.24
N GLY A 284 -17.32 -14.07 -5.44
CA GLY A 284 -18.37 -13.31 -6.10
C GLY A 284 -19.42 -12.72 -5.15
N ASP A 285 -19.43 -13.07 -3.87
CA ASP A 285 -20.27 -12.38 -2.88
C ASP A 285 -19.88 -10.92 -2.79
N GLN A 286 -20.84 -10.02 -2.86
CA GLN A 286 -20.62 -8.59 -2.66
C GLN A 286 -20.88 -8.23 -1.20
N VAL A 287 -19.84 -7.78 -0.48
CA VAL A 287 -19.97 -7.38 0.92
C VAL A 287 -20.57 -5.98 1.01
N LEU A 288 -21.76 -5.87 1.60
CA LEU A 288 -22.48 -4.61 1.74
C LEU A 288 -22.15 -3.91 3.06
N SER A 289 -21.96 -4.68 4.14
CA SER A 289 -21.65 -4.13 5.46
C SER A 289 -20.84 -5.10 6.31
N ILE A 290 -20.12 -4.55 7.29
CA ILE A 290 -19.39 -5.23 8.37
C ILE A 290 -19.92 -4.70 9.70
N ASP A 291 -20.39 -5.58 10.59
CA ASP A 291 -20.93 -5.23 11.91
C ASP A 291 -21.95 -4.07 11.83
N GLY A 292 -22.83 -4.12 10.82
CA GLY A 292 -23.85 -3.12 10.53
C GLY A 292 -23.33 -1.81 9.87
N ARG A 293 -22.02 -1.65 9.71
CA ARG A 293 -21.41 -0.51 9.02
C ARG A 293 -21.36 -0.78 7.52
N LYS A 294 -22.03 0.04 6.72
CA LYS A 294 -21.95 -0.04 5.25
C LYS A 294 -20.54 0.24 4.75
N LEU A 295 -20.13 -0.53 3.76
CA LEU A 295 -18.89 -0.32 3.03
C LEU A 295 -19.18 0.48 1.76
N ARG A 296 -18.29 1.43 1.43
CA ARG A 296 -18.41 2.31 0.24
C ARG A 296 -17.65 1.73 -0.94
N ASP A 297 -16.46 1.18 -0.64
CA ASP A 297 -15.53 0.65 -1.63
C ASP A 297 -14.59 -0.40 -0.98
N PRO A 298 -13.76 -1.12 -1.78
CA PRO A 298 -12.82 -2.13 -1.26
C PRO A 298 -11.80 -1.61 -0.25
N ILE A 299 -11.47 -0.31 -0.28
CA ILE A 299 -10.53 0.26 0.69
C ILE A 299 -11.15 0.33 2.09
N ASP A 300 -12.48 0.54 2.18
CA ASP A 300 -13.19 0.45 3.44
C ASP A 300 -13.06 -0.93 4.11
N TRP A 301 -12.96 -2.00 3.32
CA TRP A 301 -12.69 -3.35 3.82
C TRP A 301 -11.32 -3.43 4.50
N ALA A 302 -10.25 -2.96 3.83
CA ALA A 302 -8.90 -2.97 4.40
C ALA A 302 -8.83 -2.22 5.73
N PHE A 303 -9.48 -1.05 5.80
CA PHE A 303 -9.53 -0.29 7.05
C PHE A 303 -10.45 -0.90 8.11
N ALA A 304 -11.55 -1.56 7.73
CA ALA A 304 -12.44 -2.20 8.71
C ALA A 304 -11.73 -3.30 9.49
N GLN A 305 -10.82 -4.02 8.84
CA GLN A 305 -10.03 -5.10 9.43
C GLN A 305 -8.93 -4.63 10.40
N ALA A 306 -8.55 -3.36 10.36
CA ALA A 306 -7.38 -2.86 11.08
C ALA A 306 -7.44 -3.05 12.61
N ASP A 307 -8.64 -3.09 13.17
CA ASP A 307 -8.88 -3.23 14.61
C ASP A 307 -9.43 -4.63 15.00
N TRP A 308 -9.56 -5.57 14.04
CA TRP A 308 -10.01 -6.94 14.32
C TRP A 308 -9.00 -7.71 15.16
N LYS A 309 -9.48 -8.66 15.94
CA LYS A 309 -8.67 -9.48 16.85
C LYS A 309 -8.98 -10.95 16.68
N PRO A 310 -8.03 -11.83 16.99
CA PRO A 310 -8.30 -13.26 17.09
C PRO A 310 -9.48 -13.53 18.03
N GLU A 311 -10.28 -14.56 17.72
CA GLU A 311 -11.45 -14.99 18.48
C GLU A 311 -12.64 -14.01 18.48
N GLN A 312 -12.54 -12.89 17.75
CA GLN A 312 -13.65 -11.94 17.58
C GLN A 312 -14.67 -12.51 16.60
N SER A 313 -15.98 -12.41 16.92
CA SER A 313 -17.07 -12.60 15.95
C SER A 313 -17.18 -11.39 15.04
N VAL A 314 -17.38 -11.63 13.75
CA VAL A 314 -17.58 -10.64 12.70
C VAL A 314 -18.86 -10.97 11.96
N SER A 315 -19.73 -9.99 11.79
CA SER A 315 -20.97 -10.12 11.03
C SER A 315 -20.87 -9.39 9.71
N LEU A 316 -21.08 -10.09 8.60
CA LEU A 316 -21.12 -9.53 7.26
C LEU A 316 -22.54 -9.61 6.71
N THR A 317 -23.01 -8.53 6.07
CA THR A 317 -24.15 -8.62 5.15
C THR A 317 -23.59 -8.69 3.73
N VAL A 318 -23.85 -9.78 3.02
CA VAL A 318 -23.39 -9.98 1.64
C VAL A 318 -24.58 -10.07 0.68
N GLN A 319 -24.38 -9.63 -0.55
CA GLN A 319 -25.32 -9.81 -1.65
C GLN A 319 -24.86 -11.01 -2.47
N ARG A 320 -25.68 -12.07 -2.50
CA ARG A 320 -25.51 -13.25 -3.34
C ARG A 320 -26.74 -13.40 -4.25
N GLY A 321 -26.59 -13.10 -5.51
CA GLY A 321 -27.74 -13.02 -6.44
C GLY A 321 -28.69 -11.88 -6.08
N ALA A 322 -30.01 -12.16 -5.93
CA ALA A 322 -31.03 -11.14 -5.68
C ALA A 322 -31.26 -10.83 -4.19
N GLU A 323 -30.80 -11.68 -3.29
CA GLU A 323 -31.13 -11.60 -1.85
C GLU A 323 -29.88 -11.27 -1.01
N PRO A 324 -29.99 -10.36 -0.01
CA PRO A 324 -28.96 -10.16 0.99
C PRO A 324 -28.94 -11.34 1.96
N LEU A 325 -27.75 -11.73 2.39
CA LEU A 325 -27.48 -12.80 3.35
C LEU A 325 -26.62 -12.27 4.48
N ASP A 326 -27.01 -12.48 5.71
CA ASP A 326 -26.18 -12.21 6.88
C ASP A 326 -25.35 -13.45 7.20
N VAL A 327 -24.04 -13.29 7.30
CA VAL A 327 -23.07 -14.33 7.61
C VAL A 327 -22.25 -13.88 8.81
N GLU A 328 -22.24 -14.70 9.85
CA GLU A 328 -21.42 -14.49 11.04
C GLU A 328 -20.36 -15.59 11.15
N PHE A 329 -19.11 -15.20 11.45
CA PHE A 329 -18.02 -16.12 11.71
C PHE A 329 -17.06 -15.57 12.75
N LYS A 330 -16.33 -16.47 13.40
CA LYS A 330 -15.36 -16.15 14.42
C LYS A 330 -13.97 -16.21 13.81
N LEU A 331 -13.20 -15.11 13.92
CA LEU A 331 -11.83 -15.02 13.42
C LEU A 331 -10.95 -16.06 14.14
N ALA A 332 -10.22 -16.86 13.38
CA ALA A 332 -9.23 -17.77 13.95
C ALA A 332 -7.98 -17.01 14.40
N ARG A 333 -7.23 -17.60 15.34
CA ARG A 333 -5.90 -17.12 15.69
C ARG A 333 -4.90 -17.54 14.60
N ARG A 334 -4.10 -16.60 14.14
CA ARG A 334 -2.97 -16.89 13.25
C ARG A 334 -1.78 -17.34 14.09
N GLU A 335 -1.37 -18.58 13.89
CA GLU A 335 -0.14 -19.10 14.49
C GLU A 335 1.07 -18.68 13.65
N ARG A 336 2.22 -18.52 14.31
CA ARG A 336 3.49 -18.33 13.57
C ARG A 336 3.87 -19.64 12.90
N GLN A 337 4.60 -19.54 11.82
CA GLN A 337 5.29 -20.71 11.25
C GLN A 337 6.33 -21.18 12.28
N PRO A 338 6.22 -22.42 12.75
CA PRO A 338 7.19 -22.97 13.71
C PRO A 338 8.54 -23.17 13.03
N SER A 339 9.62 -23.04 13.78
CA SER A 339 10.95 -23.40 13.32
C SER A 339 11.08 -24.93 13.15
N VAL A 340 11.99 -25.34 12.27
CA VAL A 340 12.37 -26.75 12.14
C VAL A 340 13.62 -27.06 12.97
N GLU A 341 13.78 -28.33 13.38
CA GLU A 341 15.02 -28.79 13.96
C GLU A 341 16.10 -28.92 12.87
N CYS A 342 17.27 -28.37 13.12
CA CYS A 342 18.46 -28.55 12.27
C CYS A 342 19.56 -29.15 13.15
N LYS A 343 19.94 -30.39 12.86
CA LYS A 343 20.89 -31.15 13.71
C LYS A 343 22.35 -30.75 13.42
N SER A 344 22.66 -30.42 12.18
CA SER A 344 24.02 -30.09 11.74
C SER A 344 24.03 -28.84 10.87
N PRO A 345 23.75 -27.63 11.44
CA PRO A 345 23.67 -26.41 10.65
C PRO A 345 25.03 -26.03 10.07
N GLN A 346 25.13 -26.03 8.74
CA GLN A 346 26.29 -25.57 7.99
C GLN A 346 26.02 -24.18 7.41
N PRO A 347 26.98 -23.25 7.47
CA PRO A 347 26.79 -21.92 6.88
C PRO A 347 26.58 -21.96 5.37
N GLY A 348 25.66 -21.11 4.86
CA GLY A 348 25.36 -20.94 3.45
C GLY A 348 24.14 -21.72 2.98
N LEU A 349 23.75 -21.49 1.75
CA LEU A 349 22.66 -22.18 1.05
C LEU A 349 23.20 -23.09 -0.03
N LEU A 350 22.47 -24.14 -0.37
CA LEU A 350 22.78 -25.01 -1.50
C LEU A 350 22.17 -24.41 -2.77
N CYS A 351 22.99 -24.18 -3.78
CA CYS A 351 22.59 -23.63 -5.06
C CYS A 351 22.83 -24.65 -6.17
N GLN A 352 21.78 -24.99 -6.91
CA GLN A 352 21.87 -25.78 -8.14
C GLN A 352 21.71 -24.85 -9.34
N TYR A 353 22.46 -25.10 -10.38
CA TYR A 353 22.50 -24.35 -11.61
C TYR A 353 22.11 -25.26 -12.80
N ALA A 354 21.32 -24.71 -13.72
CA ALA A 354 21.02 -25.35 -15.00
C ALA A 354 20.95 -24.28 -16.11
N SER A 355 21.48 -24.58 -17.30
CA SER A 355 21.25 -23.79 -18.50
C SER A 355 19.96 -24.23 -19.19
N TYR A 356 19.27 -23.31 -19.86
CA TYR A 356 18.05 -23.63 -20.59
C TYR A 356 18.07 -23.15 -22.06
N ASP A 357 17.17 -23.72 -22.86
CA ASP A 357 16.97 -23.30 -24.25
C ASP A 357 15.99 -22.08 -24.24
N PRO A 358 16.40 -20.90 -24.75
CA PRO A 358 15.56 -19.70 -24.75
C PRO A 358 14.27 -19.82 -25.57
N ARG A 359 14.12 -20.90 -26.33
CA ARG A 359 12.88 -21.18 -27.06
C ARG A 359 11.80 -21.84 -26.21
N ILE A 360 12.12 -22.24 -24.98
CA ILE A 360 11.20 -22.86 -24.04
C ILE A 360 10.68 -21.78 -23.10
N PRO A 361 9.38 -21.42 -23.14
CA PRO A 361 8.83 -20.42 -22.22
C PRO A 361 8.75 -20.95 -20.78
N ALA A 362 8.89 -20.02 -19.82
CA ALA A 362 8.74 -20.24 -18.37
C ALA A 362 9.65 -21.34 -17.78
N PRO A 363 10.98 -21.13 -17.75
CA PRO A 363 11.94 -22.16 -17.31
C PRO A 363 11.75 -22.61 -15.86
N ILE A 364 11.24 -21.77 -14.95
CA ILE A 364 11.06 -22.07 -13.52
C ILE A 364 10.10 -23.26 -13.27
N ASP A 365 9.20 -23.56 -14.20
CA ASP A 365 8.20 -24.62 -14.03
C ASP A 365 8.66 -26.02 -14.49
N ASP A 366 9.88 -26.16 -15.05
CA ASP A 366 10.42 -27.44 -15.54
C ASP A 366 11.23 -28.17 -14.47
N LYS A 367 10.55 -29.03 -13.71
CA LYS A 367 11.14 -29.82 -12.60
C LYS A 367 12.07 -30.95 -13.01
N ASP A 368 12.06 -31.35 -14.29
CA ASP A 368 12.80 -32.50 -14.79
C ASP A 368 14.13 -32.12 -15.48
N ARG A 369 14.54 -30.87 -15.39
CA ARG A 369 15.72 -30.36 -16.06
C ARG A 369 17.02 -30.84 -15.38
N PRO A 370 18.01 -31.32 -16.16
CA PRO A 370 19.32 -31.67 -15.61
C PRO A 370 19.99 -30.44 -14.99
N SER A 371 20.44 -30.57 -13.76
CA SER A 371 21.20 -29.53 -13.05
C SER A 371 22.59 -30.03 -12.68
N ASP A 372 23.53 -29.08 -12.53
CA ASP A 372 24.84 -29.40 -11.98
C ASP A 372 24.72 -29.81 -10.49
N PRO A 373 25.72 -30.50 -9.92
CA PRO A 373 25.77 -30.79 -8.51
C PRO A 373 25.63 -29.48 -7.67
N PRO A 374 24.96 -29.53 -6.52
CA PRO A 374 24.77 -28.34 -5.71
C PRO A 374 26.09 -27.77 -5.23
N MET A 375 26.20 -26.44 -5.25
CA MET A 375 27.29 -25.68 -4.68
C MET A 375 26.83 -24.89 -3.45
N THR A 376 27.70 -24.70 -2.47
CA THR A 376 27.37 -23.84 -1.31
C THR A 376 27.63 -22.37 -1.62
N ILE A 377 26.64 -21.52 -1.41
CA ILE A 377 26.71 -20.06 -1.55
C ILE A 377 26.52 -19.38 -0.20
N SER A 378 27.33 -18.38 0.11
CA SER A 378 27.22 -17.63 1.37
C SER A 378 26.19 -16.51 1.35
N VAL A 379 25.82 -16.02 0.17
CA VAL A 379 24.84 -14.96 -0.05
C VAL A 379 24.05 -15.27 -1.34
N VAL A 380 22.82 -14.78 -1.38
CA VAL A 380 21.97 -14.90 -2.59
C VAL A 380 22.39 -13.82 -3.59
N LYS A 381 22.76 -14.23 -4.79
CA LYS A 381 23.14 -13.37 -5.92
C LYS A 381 22.89 -14.07 -7.25
N ALA A 382 22.61 -13.32 -8.28
CA ALA A 382 22.30 -13.83 -9.62
C ALA A 382 23.44 -14.72 -10.18
N ARG A 383 24.68 -14.34 -9.94
CA ARG A 383 25.85 -15.09 -10.46
C ARG A 383 26.77 -15.54 -9.32
N PRO A 384 26.49 -16.69 -8.69
CA PRO A 384 27.41 -17.32 -7.75
C PRO A 384 28.75 -17.71 -8.43
N GLU A 385 29.79 -17.88 -7.63
CA GLU A 385 31.09 -18.36 -8.14
C GLU A 385 30.94 -19.78 -8.70
N GLY A 386 31.31 -19.98 -9.96
CA GLY A 386 31.17 -21.25 -10.70
C GLY A 386 30.09 -21.25 -11.79
N VAL A 387 29.14 -20.33 -11.74
CA VAL A 387 28.14 -20.15 -12.81
C VAL A 387 28.80 -19.46 -14.02
N LYS A 388 28.83 -20.14 -15.19
CA LYS A 388 29.62 -19.73 -16.35
C LYS A 388 28.88 -18.91 -17.40
N PRO A 389 27.63 -19.25 -17.82
CA PRO A 389 26.91 -18.44 -18.80
C PRO A 389 26.53 -17.07 -18.24
N GLU A 390 26.38 -16.13 -19.14
CA GLU A 390 25.91 -14.77 -18.84
C GLU A 390 24.39 -14.69 -18.94
N ASP A 391 23.79 -15.49 -19.85
CA ASP A 391 22.36 -15.49 -20.13
C ASP A 391 21.81 -16.94 -20.19
N HIS A 392 20.48 -17.11 -20.14
CA HIS A 392 19.75 -18.36 -20.33
C HIS A 392 20.09 -19.45 -19.31
N TYR A 393 20.01 -19.11 -18.05
CA TYR A 393 20.21 -20.07 -16.96
C TYR A 393 19.20 -19.89 -15.84
N GLU A 394 19.10 -20.89 -14.98
CA GLU A 394 18.28 -20.88 -13.77
C GLU A 394 19.08 -21.29 -12.54
N LEU A 395 18.70 -20.78 -11.41
CA LEU A 395 19.20 -21.16 -10.09
C LEU A 395 18.05 -21.69 -9.24
N SER A 396 18.28 -22.83 -8.59
CA SER A 396 17.46 -23.34 -7.51
C SER A 396 18.26 -23.31 -6.22
N ILE A 397 17.89 -22.45 -5.31
CA ILE A 397 18.62 -22.15 -4.08
C ILE A 397 17.80 -22.68 -2.90
N HIS A 398 18.37 -23.57 -2.09
CA HIS A 398 17.71 -24.21 -0.96
C HIS A 398 18.51 -24.08 0.32
N GLY A 399 17.81 -24.05 1.44
CA GLY A 399 18.45 -24.08 2.75
C GLY A 399 17.50 -23.60 3.85
N LEU A 400 18.09 -22.96 4.83
CA LEU A 400 17.43 -22.52 6.05
C LEU A 400 17.74 -21.04 6.30
N LEU A 401 16.68 -20.26 6.58
CA LEU A 401 16.79 -18.91 7.10
C LEU A 401 16.73 -18.97 8.62
N LYS A 402 17.75 -18.45 9.32
CA LYS A 402 17.77 -18.36 10.77
C LYS A 402 17.11 -17.07 11.23
N ILE A 403 16.08 -17.19 12.05
CA ILE A 403 15.36 -16.10 12.70
C ILE A 403 15.79 -16.04 14.17
N GLU A 404 16.33 -14.89 14.61
CA GLU A 404 16.78 -14.71 15.99
C GLU A 404 15.63 -14.35 16.94
N GLN A 405 14.69 -13.54 16.47
CA GLN A 405 13.56 -13.07 17.27
C GLN A 405 12.25 -13.42 16.57
N PRO A 406 11.28 -14.01 17.27
CA PRO A 406 9.99 -14.30 16.66
C PRO A 406 9.29 -12.99 16.26
N GLY A 407 8.54 -13.02 15.17
CA GLY A 407 7.81 -11.85 14.70
C GLY A 407 7.40 -11.93 13.24
N ARG A 408 6.82 -10.83 12.80
CA ARG A 408 6.45 -10.63 11.41
C ARG A 408 7.64 -10.10 10.62
N TYR A 409 7.95 -10.78 9.53
CA TYR A 409 9.05 -10.43 8.64
C TYR A 409 8.53 -10.13 7.25
N ARG A 410 9.08 -9.09 6.64
CA ARG A 410 8.93 -8.80 5.22
C ARG A 410 10.16 -9.33 4.52
N LEU A 411 9.94 -10.26 3.58
CA LEU A 411 10.97 -10.83 2.71
C LEU A 411 10.87 -10.17 1.34
N GLY A 412 11.99 -9.88 0.69
CA GLY A 412 12.06 -9.24 -0.61
C GLY A 412 13.05 -9.94 -1.52
N LEU A 413 12.70 -10.08 -2.80
CA LEU A 413 13.62 -10.38 -3.88
C LEU A 413 13.63 -9.22 -4.86
N THR A 414 14.81 -8.69 -5.13
CA THR A 414 15.06 -7.87 -6.31
C THR A 414 15.70 -8.77 -7.35
N SER A 415 15.08 -8.92 -8.50
CA SER A 415 15.61 -9.76 -9.59
C SER A 415 15.44 -9.10 -10.95
N ASP A 416 16.34 -9.41 -11.84
CA ASP A 416 16.34 -9.27 -13.29
C ASP A 416 16.85 -10.64 -13.81
N ASP A 417 16.08 -11.52 -14.42
CA ASP A 417 14.64 -11.54 -14.70
C ASP A 417 13.80 -12.13 -13.56
N GLY A 418 13.15 -13.26 -13.80
CA GLY A 418 12.13 -13.84 -12.93
C GLY A 418 12.66 -14.54 -11.69
N SER A 419 11.92 -14.42 -10.59
CA SER A 419 12.23 -15.13 -9.33
C SER A 419 10.98 -15.47 -8.52
N ARG A 420 11.10 -16.50 -7.67
CA ARG A 420 10.09 -16.87 -6.66
C ARG A 420 10.76 -17.21 -5.34
N LEU A 421 10.08 -16.89 -4.24
CA LEU A 421 10.54 -17.24 -2.90
C LEU A 421 9.48 -18.04 -2.15
N TYR A 422 9.93 -19.14 -1.57
CA TYR A 422 9.10 -20.03 -0.76
C TYR A 422 9.67 -20.13 0.66
N MET A 423 8.78 -20.18 1.65
CA MET A 423 9.08 -20.50 3.04
C MET A 423 8.20 -21.69 3.45
N HIS A 424 8.77 -22.74 4.03
CA HIS A 424 8.03 -23.98 4.38
C HIS A 424 7.17 -24.49 3.20
N ASP A 425 7.73 -24.46 1.98
CA ASP A 425 7.07 -24.81 0.71
C ASP A 425 5.85 -23.96 0.31
N HIS A 426 5.52 -22.93 1.06
CA HIS A 426 4.49 -21.96 0.69
C HIS A 426 5.11 -20.81 -0.09
N LEU A 427 4.52 -20.49 -1.25
CA LEU A 427 4.91 -19.34 -2.06
C LEU A 427 4.66 -18.04 -1.27
N VAL A 428 5.73 -17.28 -1.00
CA VAL A 428 5.69 -16.00 -0.26
C VAL A 428 5.61 -14.83 -1.21
N LEU A 429 6.38 -14.87 -2.30
CA LEU A 429 6.33 -13.86 -3.35
C LEU A 429 6.60 -14.48 -4.72
N ASP A 430 5.96 -13.94 -5.73
CA ASP A 430 6.14 -14.29 -7.14
C ASP A 430 6.58 -13.04 -7.91
N ASN A 431 7.80 -13.06 -8.41
CA ASN A 431 8.41 -12.06 -9.28
C ASN A 431 8.75 -12.67 -10.64
N ASN A 432 7.93 -13.66 -11.08
CA ASN A 432 8.16 -14.35 -12.34
C ASN A 432 7.85 -13.45 -13.54
N GLY A 433 8.64 -13.53 -14.59
CA GLY A 433 8.49 -12.78 -15.84
C GLY A 433 9.82 -12.16 -16.28
N ASN A 434 9.93 -11.82 -17.58
CA ASN A 434 11.08 -11.08 -18.10
C ASN A 434 10.87 -9.58 -17.81
N HIS A 435 11.73 -8.99 -17.02
CA HIS A 435 11.64 -7.58 -16.60
C HIS A 435 13.01 -7.06 -16.13
N ALA A 436 13.22 -5.75 -16.25
CA ALA A 436 14.33 -5.05 -15.62
C ALA A 436 14.31 -5.24 -14.08
N PRO A 437 15.40 -4.94 -13.34
CA PRO A 437 15.46 -5.16 -11.90
C PRO A 437 14.20 -4.68 -11.18
N LEU A 438 13.46 -5.60 -10.58
CA LEU A 438 12.17 -5.36 -9.91
C LEU A 438 12.19 -5.98 -8.51
N LEU A 439 11.83 -5.18 -7.51
CA LEU A 439 11.64 -5.66 -6.14
C LEU A 439 10.19 -6.14 -5.95
N ARG A 440 10.03 -7.38 -5.50
CA ARG A 440 8.78 -7.89 -4.94
C ARG A 440 8.96 -8.28 -3.49
N THR A 441 7.90 -8.16 -2.71
CA THR A 441 7.94 -8.49 -1.29
C THR A 441 6.75 -9.33 -0.86
N GLY A 442 6.96 -10.11 0.21
CA GLY A 442 5.90 -10.87 0.86
C GLY A 442 6.10 -10.88 2.38
N TRP A 443 5.01 -11.10 3.11
CA TRP A 443 5.02 -11.13 4.57
C TRP A 443 4.90 -12.55 5.10
N VAL A 444 5.68 -12.83 6.16
CA VAL A 444 5.63 -14.09 6.92
C VAL A 444 5.65 -13.79 8.43
N ASP A 445 5.03 -14.65 9.23
CA ASP A 445 5.11 -14.57 10.71
C ASP A 445 5.84 -15.82 11.21
N LEU A 446 7.05 -15.65 11.72
CA LEU A 446 7.99 -16.72 12.00
C LEU A 446 8.34 -16.78 13.50
N ASP A 447 8.51 -17.99 14.05
CA ASP A 447 9.11 -18.18 15.37
C ASP A 447 10.64 -18.01 15.30
N ALA A 448 11.31 -17.97 16.44
CA ALA A 448 12.77 -18.00 16.46
C ALA A 448 13.26 -19.41 16.09
N GLY A 449 14.33 -19.50 15.30
CA GLY A 449 14.93 -20.78 14.88
C GLY A 449 15.17 -20.84 13.38
N PHE A 450 15.26 -22.04 12.83
CA PHE A 450 15.53 -22.29 11.42
C PHE A 450 14.24 -22.51 10.64
N HIS A 451 14.16 -21.91 9.44
CA HIS A 451 12.99 -21.99 8.57
C HIS A 451 13.40 -22.41 7.16
N PRO A 452 12.80 -23.46 6.59
CA PRO A 452 13.08 -23.88 5.22
C PRO A 452 12.84 -22.74 4.23
N LEU A 453 13.86 -22.49 3.40
CA LEU A 453 13.89 -21.45 2.39
C LEU A 453 14.19 -22.06 1.04
N ARG A 454 13.42 -21.68 0.01
CA ARG A 454 13.71 -21.99 -1.38
C ARG A 454 13.53 -20.74 -2.24
N ILE A 455 14.53 -20.45 -3.08
CA ILE A 455 14.50 -19.38 -4.07
C ILE A 455 14.72 -20.01 -5.44
N GLU A 456 13.84 -19.70 -6.36
CA GLU A 456 13.95 -20.01 -7.79
C GLU A 456 14.26 -18.70 -8.53
N TYR A 457 15.21 -18.73 -9.45
CA TYR A 457 15.60 -17.58 -10.25
C TYR A 457 15.94 -18.04 -11.66
N TYR A 458 15.61 -17.25 -12.66
CA TYR A 458 16.12 -17.41 -14.00
C TYR A 458 16.57 -16.08 -14.60
N GLU A 459 17.57 -16.17 -15.45
CA GLU A 459 18.15 -15.10 -16.24
C GLU A 459 17.94 -15.42 -17.72
N ASP A 460 17.23 -14.53 -18.43
CA ASP A 460 17.04 -14.65 -19.87
C ASP A 460 18.09 -13.83 -20.62
N GLN A 461 18.05 -12.52 -20.50
CA GLN A 461 19.02 -11.61 -21.11
C GLN A 461 19.05 -10.27 -20.37
N GLY A 462 20.22 -9.69 -20.16
CA GLY A 462 20.35 -8.31 -19.68
C GLY A 462 21.27 -8.14 -18.49
N GLU A 463 20.79 -7.38 -17.50
CA GLU A 463 21.49 -7.22 -16.23
C GLU A 463 21.17 -8.41 -15.31
N GLN A 464 22.19 -8.95 -14.67
CA GLN A 464 22.06 -10.10 -13.77
C GLN A 464 21.91 -9.62 -12.34
N VAL A 465 20.68 -9.51 -11.88
CA VAL A 465 20.37 -9.04 -10.53
C VAL A 465 19.55 -10.09 -9.78
N LEU A 466 20.05 -10.50 -8.62
CA LEU A 466 19.29 -11.25 -7.62
C LEU A 466 19.76 -10.84 -6.24
N GLU A 467 18.90 -10.22 -5.46
CA GLU A 467 19.19 -9.80 -4.10
C GLU A 467 18.08 -10.26 -3.16
N PHE A 468 18.43 -10.96 -2.09
CA PHE A 468 17.51 -11.37 -1.04
C PHE A 468 17.60 -10.42 0.15
N GLN A 469 16.47 -9.84 0.51
CA GLN A 469 16.35 -8.82 1.54
C GLN A 469 15.32 -9.23 2.59
N MET A 470 15.49 -8.74 3.81
CA MET A 470 14.58 -8.99 4.93
C MET A 470 14.46 -7.74 5.82
N ALA A 471 13.29 -7.56 6.40
CA ALA A 471 13.04 -6.58 7.46
C ALA A 471 12.08 -7.16 8.50
N LYS A 472 12.25 -6.80 9.76
CA LYS A 472 11.29 -7.11 10.81
C LYS A 472 10.26 -5.99 10.90
N ASP A 473 8.99 -6.34 10.92
CA ASP A 473 7.88 -5.39 10.96
C ASP A 473 7.98 -4.32 9.85
N ASP A 474 7.90 -3.06 10.17
CA ASP A 474 7.93 -1.95 9.21
C ASP A 474 9.33 -1.31 9.06
N GLU A 475 10.39 -2.00 9.53
CA GLU A 475 11.76 -1.56 9.32
C GLU A 475 12.13 -1.55 7.82
N PRO A 476 13.12 -0.75 7.42
CA PRO A 476 13.65 -0.79 6.05
C PRO A 476 14.22 -2.17 5.71
N LEU A 477 13.97 -2.63 4.48
CA LEU A 477 14.59 -3.86 3.97
C LEU A 477 16.11 -3.73 4.01
N GLN A 478 16.77 -4.81 4.44
CA GLN A 478 18.21 -4.95 4.48
C GLN A 478 18.60 -6.25 3.77
N SER A 479 19.70 -6.26 3.05
CA SER A 479 20.24 -7.47 2.44
C SER A 479 20.49 -8.54 3.50
N VAL A 480 20.02 -9.75 3.25
CA VAL A 480 20.23 -10.88 4.17
C VAL A 480 21.69 -11.29 4.17
N THR A 481 22.33 -11.27 5.35
CA THR A 481 23.74 -11.57 5.51
C THR A 481 24.00 -13.07 5.61
N ALA A 482 25.22 -13.48 5.32
CA ALA A 482 25.66 -14.88 5.41
C ALA A 482 25.40 -15.52 6.80
N GLY A 483 25.40 -14.72 7.88
CA GLY A 483 25.14 -15.21 9.24
C GLY A 483 23.70 -15.68 9.50
N ALA A 484 22.75 -15.39 8.59
CA ALA A 484 21.38 -15.83 8.68
C ALA A 484 21.06 -17.02 7.74
N LEU A 485 21.99 -17.45 6.88
CA LEU A 485 21.79 -18.46 5.85
C LEU A 485 22.54 -19.75 6.19
N PHE A 486 21.82 -20.87 6.17
CA PHE A 486 22.32 -22.19 6.55
C PHE A 486 21.75 -23.28 5.63
N HIS A 487 22.34 -24.48 5.71
CA HIS A 487 21.78 -25.73 5.19
C HIS A 487 22.04 -26.85 6.19
N GLU A 488 21.29 -27.95 6.07
CA GLU A 488 21.53 -29.18 6.86
C GLU A 488 22.77 -29.89 6.28
N GLY A 489 23.77 -30.14 7.10
CA GLY A 489 24.92 -30.95 6.74
C GLY A 489 24.63 -32.45 6.80
N GLU A 490 25.45 -33.25 6.14
CA GLU A 490 25.38 -34.72 6.25
C GLU A 490 25.56 -35.13 7.73
N THR A 491 24.67 -36.00 8.22
CA THR A 491 24.81 -36.61 9.55
C THR A 491 25.51 -37.96 9.38
N ASP A 492 26.39 -38.33 10.32
CA ASP A 492 27.10 -39.64 10.32
C ASP A 492 26.16 -40.86 10.32
N ASP A 493 24.85 -40.67 10.53
CA ASP A 493 23.85 -41.75 10.46
C ASP A 493 23.50 -42.20 9.02
N ASP A 494 23.87 -41.42 7.97
CA ASP A 494 23.69 -41.81 6.57
C ASP A 494 24.89 -42.58 5.99
N ALA A 495 25.94 -42.81 6.76
CA ALA A 495 27.04 -43.67 6.39
C ALA A 495 26.52 -45.13 6.28
N THR A 496 26.21 -45.58 5.10
CA THR A 496 25.96 -47.01 4.81
C THR A 496 27.12 -47.83 5.38
N PRO A 497 26.90 -48.86 6.22
CA PRO A 497 27.98 -49.67 6.73
C PRO A 497 28.75 -50.30 5.55
N GLU A 498 30.04 -49.99 5.44
CA GLU A 498 30.92 -50.69 4.49
C GLU A 498 30.74 -52.19 4.70
N HIS A 499 30.36 -52.88 3.62
CA HIS A 499 30.38 -54.32 3.54
C HIS A 499 31.83 -54.77 3.78
N VAL A 500 32.14 -55.16 5.02
CA VAL A 500 33.37 -55.89 5.31
C VAL A 500 33.15 -57.29 4.71
N ASP A 501 33.72 -57.53 3.53
CA ASP A 501 33.89 -58.87 2.99
C ASP A 501 34.83 -59.60 3.96
N ALA A 502 34.27 -60.55 4.68
CA ALA A 502 35.05 -61.51 5.45
C ALA A 502 35.46 -62.66 4.51
N GLU A 503 36.76 -62.85 4.35
CA GLU A 503 37.40 -64.02 3.81
C GLU A 503 37.01 -65.32 4.50
#